data_0194fb0f03aac33168fc66635c8ead46
#
_entry.id   0194fb0f03aac33168fc66635c8ead46
#
_cell.length_a   1.000
_cell.length_b   1.000
_cell.length_c   1.000
_cell.angle_alpha   90.00
_cell.angle_beta   90.00
_cell.angle_gamma   90.00
#
_symmetry.space_group_name_H-M   'P 1'
#
loop_
_entity.id
_entity.type
_entity.pdbx_description
1 polymer ?
#
loop_
_entity_poly.entity_id
_entity_poly.type
_entity_poly.pdbx_seq_one_letter_code
_entity_poly.pdbx_strand_id
1 'polypeptide(L)'
;KVIISAPGGKDVDATIVYGVNHGVLKASDTVISNASCTTNCLAPLVKPLHEKIGVVAGVMTTIHAYTNDQVLTDVYHQDLRRARSATQSMIPTTTGAAAAVGLVLPELDGRRDGFSVRVPTINVSLVDLTFEAARQTTVDEVNQVMREAADGELKGILDYNDKPLVSIDFNHSPASSTYDCAMTRVVSGKTVKVCSWYDNEWGFSNRMLDTCIALMNAS
;
A
#
# COMPACT_ATOMS: atom_id res chain seq x y z
N LYS A 1 19.99 16.61 -2.39
CA LYS A 1 19.24 15.45 -1.88
C LYS A 1 18.52 14.75 -3.02
N VAL A 2 18.35 13.43 -2.97
CA VAL A 2 17.71 12.60 -4.01
C VAL A 2 16.60 11.77 -3.38
N ILE A 3 15.46 11.68 -4.07
CA ILE A 3 14.35 10.80 -3.70
C ILE A 3 14.15 9.80 -4.83
N ILE A 4 14.29 8.52 -4.53
CA ILE A 4 14.03 7.43 -5.46
C ILE A 4 12.53 7.14 -5.46
N SER A 5 11.88 7.23 -6.64
CA SER A 5 10.45 6.95 -6.82
C SER A 5 10.16 5.44 -7.01
N ALA A 6 10.89 4.60 -6.27
CA ALA A 6 10.81 3.15 -6.30
C ALA A 6 11.43 2.57 -5.02
N PRO A 7 11.29 1.27 -4.72
CA PRO A 7 12.04 0.63 -3.65
C PRO A 7 13.55 0.83 -3.83
N GLY A 8 14.21 1.43 -2.84
CA GLY A 8 15.62 1.86 -2.92
C GLY A 8 16.64 0.78 -2.51
N GLY A 9 16.18 -0.40 -2.10
CA GLY A 9 17.09 -1.44 -1.60
C GLY A 9 17.66 -1.11 -0.22
N LYS A 10 18.88 -1.61 0.05
CA LYS A 10 19.57 -1.45 1.34
C LYS A 10 20.55 -0.26 1.37
N ASP A 11 20.81 0.36 0.23
CA ASP A 11 21.87 1.36 0.06
C ASP A 11 21.33 2.80 0.16
N VAL A 12 20.05 2.98 0.56
CA VAL A 12 19.47 4.29 0.83
C VAL A 12 19.53 4.64 2.30
N ASP A 13 19.62 5.93 2.62
CA ASP A 13 19.68 6.42 4.01
C ASP A 13 18.37 6.10 4.76
N ALA A 14 17.22 6.18 4.07
CA ALA A 14 15.92 5.82 4.63
C ALA A 14 14.93 5.40 3.55
N THR A 15 13.99 4.50 3.92
CA THR A 15 12.78 4.21 3.14
C THR A 15 11.59 4.83 3.85
N ILE A 16 10.88 5.71 3.16
CA ILE A 16 9.83 6.56 3.73
C ILE A 16 8.47 6.23 3.12
N VAL A 17 7.49 6.12 4.00
CA VAL A 17 6.07 6.23 3.67
C VAL A 17 5.52 7.44 4.43
N TYR A 18 5.21 8.50 3.72
CA TYR A 18 4.72 9.74 4.33
C TYR A 18 3.40 9.49 5.08
N GLY A 19 3.26 10.08 6.25
CA GLY A 19 2.16 9.82 7.18
C GLY A 19 2.41 8.65 8.14
N VAL A 20 3.34 7.74 7.80
CA VAL A 20 3.65 6.56 8.63
C VAL A 20 4.97 6.73 9.39
N ASN A 21 6.07 6.93 8.66
CA ASN A 21 7.40 7.02 9.28
C ASN A 21 8.25 8.22 8.84
N HIS A 22 7.67 9.23 8.20
CA HIS A 22 8.43 10.40 7.71
C HIS A 22 9.16 11.16 8.82
N GLY A 23 8.75 11.00 10.07
CA GLY A 23 9.43 11.57 11.24
C GLY A 23 10.83 10.99 11.54
N VAL A 24 11.25 9.90 10.86
CA VAL A 24 12.61 9.35 11.02
C VAL A 24 13.65 10.07 10.14
N LEU A 25 13.23 10.94 9.22
CA LEU A 25 14.12 11.70 8.35
C LEU A 25 15.06 12.60 9.14
N LYS A 26 16.30 12.68 8.67
CA LYS A 26 17.38 13.49 9.28
C LYS A 26 17.93 14.50 8.26
N ALA A 27 18.45 15.60 8.76
CA ALA A 27 19.16 16.59 7.93
C ALA A 27 20.34 15.98 7.14
N SER A 28 20.96 14.93 7.68
CA SER A 28 22.06 14.21 7.04
C SER A 28 21.67 13.30 5.89
N ASP A 29 20.37 12.90 5.79
CA ASP A 29 19.91 11.99 4.75
C ASP A 29 20.04 12.66 3.38
N THR A 30 20.67 11.96 2.44
CA THR A 30 21.00 12.47 1.09
C THR A 30 20.26 11.72 -0.01
N VAL A 31 20.12 10.41 0.14
CA VAL A 31 19.43 9.54 -0.81
C VAL A 31 18.40 8.71 -0.07
N ILE A 32 17.13 8.96 -0.32
CA ILE A 32 16.02 8.24 0.31
C ILE A 32 15.14 7.57 -0.74
N SER A 33 14.38 6.56 -0.32
CA SER A 33 13.35 5.91 -1.14
C SER A 33 11.95 6.29 -0.65
N ASN A 34 11.04 6.57 -1.58
CA ASN A 34 9.61 6.73 -1.28
C ASN A 34 8.86 5.40 -1.30
N ALA A 35 9.56 4.26 -1.20
CA ALA A 35 9.01 2.91 -1.29
C ALA A 35 8.27 2.66 -2.63
N SER A 36 7.27 1.79 -2.64
CA SER A 36 6.40 1.56 -3.80
C SER A 36 5.01 2.15 -3.59
N CYS A 37 4.24 2.32 -4.66
CA CYS A 37 2.84 2.74 -4.57
C CYS A 37 2.00 1.79 -3.71
N THR A 38 2.22 0.48 -3.84
CA THR A 38 1.55 -0.55 -3.03
C THR A 38 1.95 -0.44 -1.55
N THR A 39 3.22 -0.19 -1.23
CA THR A 39 3.67 0.03 0.16
C THR A 39 3.04 1.30 0.74
N ASN A 40 2.92 2.35 -0.06
CA ASN A 40 2.25 3.60 0.35
C ASN A 40 0.75 3.40 0.61
N CYS A 41 0.08 2.48 -0.07
CA CYS A 41 -1.30 2.09 0.25
C CYS A 41 -1.37 1.20 1.50
N LEU A 42 -0.51 0.17 1.59
CA LEU A 42 -0.59 -0.87 2.60
C LEU A 42 -0.19 -0.37 3.99
N ALA A 43 0.84 0.47 4.12
CA ALA A 43 1.33 0.91 5.42
C ALA A 43 0.31 1.78 6.20
N PRO A 44 -0.33 2.81 5.60
CA PRO A 44 -1.39 3.56 6.27
C PRO A 44 -2.63 2.71 6.60
N LEU A 45 -2.92 1.67 5.78
CA LEU A 45 -3.99 0.72 6.07
C LEU A 45 -3.68 -0.12 7.31
N VAL A 46 -2.45 -0.62 7.43
CA VAL A 46 -2.06 -1.57 8.48
C VAL A 46 -1.76 -0.88 9.80
N LYS A 47 -1.18 0.33 9.80
CA LYS A 47 -0.76 1.06 11.01
C LYS A 47 -1.89 1.16 12.04
N PRO A 48 -3.05 1.78 11.76
CA PRO A 48 -4.13 1.90 12.73
C PRO A 48 -4.71 0.55 13.16
N LEU A 49 -4.79 -0.43 12.26
CA LEU A 49 -5.26 -1.78 12.57
C LEU A 49 -4.31 -2.48 13.54
N HIS A 50 -3.00 -2.33 13.36
CA HIS A 50 -2.00 -2.90 14.26
C HIS A 50 -2.04 -2.24 15.63
N GLU A 51 -2.08 -0.92 15.70
CA GLU A 51 -2.08 -0.16 16.95
C GLU A 51 -3.34 -0.41 17.81
N LYS A 52 -4.50 -0.58 17.18
CA LYS A 52 -5.79 -0.70 17.89
C LYS A 52 -6.26 -2.14 18.11
N ILE A 53 -6.00 -3.02 17.16
CA ILE A 53 -6.53 -4.40 17.15
C ILE A 53 -5.39 -5.41 17.31
N GLY A 54 -4.20 -5.08 16.80
CA GLY A 54 -3.04 -5.97 16.71
C GLY A 54 -3.12 -6.85 15.46
N VAL A 55 -2.09 -6.79 14.62
CA VAL A 55 -1.90 -7.67 13.47
C VAL A 55 -0.84 -8.70 13.85
N VAL A 56 -1.23 -9.96 13.98
CA VAL A 56 -0.32 -11.08 14.34
C VAL A 56 0.44 -11.53 13.11
N ALA A 57 -0.28 -11.87 12.06
CA ALA A 57 0.24 -12.27 10.76
C ALA A 57 -0.80 -11.97 9.68
N GLY A 58 -0.37 -11.86 8.43
CA GLY A 58 -1.31 -11.60 7.34
C GLY A 58 -0.72 -11.88 5.97
N VAL A 59 -1.61 -12.10 5.02
CA VAL A 59 -1.27 -12.23 3.61
C VAL A 59 -2.02 -11.18 2.79
N MET A 60 -1.34 -10.60 1.80
CA MET A 60 -1.96 -9.63 0.93
C MET A 60 -1.85 -10.00 -0.54
N THR A 61 -2.88 -9.65 -1.28
CA THR A 61 -2.84 -9.64 -2.74
C THR A 61 -3.10 -8.21 -3.21
N THR A 62 -2.25 -7.67 -4.06
CA THR A 62 -2.62 -6.46 -4.77
C THR A 62 -3.13 -6.81 -6.17
N ILE A 63 -4.39 -6.44 -6.44
CA ILE A 63 -4.97 -6.44 -7.78
C ILE A 63 -4.54 -5.12 -8.42
N HIS A 64 -3.52 -5.20 -9.29
CA HIS A 64 -2.76 -4.03 -9.69
C HIS A 64 -2.94 -3.72 -11.17
N ALA A 65 -3.15 -2.46 -11.50
CA ALA A 65 -3.09 -1.97 -12.87
C ALA A 65 -1.76 -2.40 -13.51
N TYR A 66 -1.75 -2.71 -14.80
CA TYR A 66 -0.50 -2.99 -15.50
C TYR A 66 0.37 -1.72 -15.59
N THR A 67 1.68 -1.90 -15.62
CA THR A 67 2.67 -0.82 -15.71
C THR A 67 3.69 -1.14 -16.80
N ASN A 68 4.71 -0.29 -16.98
CA ASN A 68 5.80 -0.53 -17.92
C ASN A 68 6.60 -1.84 -17.66
N ASP A 69 6.42 -2.46 -16.50
CA ASP A 69 7.00 -3.77 -16.20
C ASP A 69 6.31 -4.91 -16.97
N GLN A 70 5.11 -4.69 -17.46
CA GLN A 70 4.36 -5.64 -18.28
C GLN A 70 4.53 -5.36 -19.78
N VAL A 71 4.33 -6.40 -20.59
CA VAL A 71 4.42 -6.32 -22.06
C VAL A 71 3.04 -6.18 -22.69
N LEU A 72 2.95 -5.46 -23.83
CA LEU A 72 1.67 -5.25 -24.53
C LEU A 72 1.21 -6.50 -25.27
N THR A 73 2.15 -7.23 -25.87
CA THR A 73 1.90 -8.48 -26.61
C THR A 73 2.80 -9.58 -26.07
N ASP A 74 2.45 -10.83 -26.34
CA ASP A 74 3.30 -11.97 -25.96
C ASP A 74 4.70 -11.82 -26.57
N VAL A 75 5.73 -11.93 -25.72
CA VAL A 75 7.13 -11.79 -26.10
C VAL A 75 8.00 -12.80 -25.35
N TYR A 76 9.24 -12.99 -25.80
CA TYR A 76 10.21 -13.76 -25.03
C TYR A 76 10.57 -13.04 -23.73
N HIS A 77 10.46 -13.76 -22.61
CA HIS A 77 10.85 -13.28 -21.29
C HIS A 77 11.28 -14.47 -20.41
N GLN A 78 12.25 -14.27 -19.51
CA GLN A 78 12.71 -15.34 -18.61
C GLN A 78 11.61 -15.81 -17.64
N ASP A 79 10.80 -14.89 -17.13
CA ASP A 79 9.58 -15.20 -16.40
C ASP A 79 8.44 -15.43 -17.39
N LEU A 80 7.97 -16.68 -17.48
CA LEU A 80 6.92 -17.07 -18.43
C LEU A 80 5.57 -16.40 -18.18
N ARG A 81 5.29 -15.96 -16.98
CA ARG A 81 4.07 -15.19 -16.68
C ARG A 81 4.19 -13.77 -17.20
N ARG A 82 5.37 -13.13 -17.02
CA ARG A 82 5.64 -11.78 -17.54
C ARG A 82 5.82 -11.74 -19.06
N ALA A 83 5.99 -12.89 -19.70
CA ALA A 83 6.03 -13.01 -21.15
C ALA A 83 4.67 -12.78 -21.83
N ARG A 84 3.57 -12.76 -21.08
CA ARG A 84 2.22 -12.71 -21.62
C ARG A 84 1.67 -11.28 -21.66
N SER A 85 0.82 -11.03 -22.65
CA SER A 85 0.16 -9.73 -22.88
C SER A 85 -0.65 -9.28 -21.67
N ALA A 86 -0.29 -8.12 -21.11
CA ALA A 86 -0.96 -7.53 -19.96
C ALA A 86 -2.36 -7.01 -20.29
N THR A 87 -2.64 -6.71 -21.55
CA THR A 87 -3.92 -6.16 -22.00
C THR A 87 -5.02 -7.22 -22.10
N GLN A 88 -4.66 -8.51 -22.05
CA GLN A 88 -5.58 -9.63 -22.23
C GLN A 88 -5.50 -10.67 -21.11
N SER A 89 -4.56 -10.52 -20.18
CA SER A 89 -4.28 -11.55 -19.17
C SER A 89 -4.21 -10.97 -17.78
N MET A 90 -4.67 -11.73 -16.80
CA MET A 90 -4.31 -11.52 -15.38
C MET A 90 -2.96 -12.19 -15.14
N ILE A 91 -1.97 -11.43 -14.68
CA ILE A 91 -0.59 -11.88 -14.55
C ILE A 91 -0.18 -11.89 -13.07
N PRO A 92 -0.14 -13.07 -12.41
CA PRO A 92 0.45 -13.19 -11.09
C PRO A 92 1.96 -12.91 -11.16
N THR A 93 2.45 -12.07 -10.24
CA THR A 93 3.86 -11.71 -10.15
C THR A 93 4.26 -11.45 -8.70
N THR A 94 5.53 -11.48 -8.41
CA THR A 94 6.05 -11.15 -7.09
C THR A 94 5.86 -9.67 -6.75
N THR A 95 5.77 -9.34 -5.48
CA THR A 95 5.82 -7.97 -4.97
C THR A 95 6.63 -7.94 -3.67
N GLY A 96 7.48 -6.95 -3.53
CA GLY A 96 8.18 -6.67 -2.28
C GLY A 96 7.39 -5.80 -1.30
N ALA A 97 6.16 -5.40 -1.64
CA ALA A 97 5.41 -4.42 -0.85
C ALA A 97 5.06 -4.91 0.56
N ALA A 98 4.71 -6.19 0.72
CA ALA A 98 4.38 -6.76 2.03
C ALA A 98 5.62 -6.78 2.96
N ALA A 99 6.77 -7.17 2.43
CA ALA A 99 8.04 -7.13 3.16
C ALA A 99 8.50 -5.69 3.44
N ALA A 100 8.29 -4.77 2.47
CA ALA A 100 8.68 -3.37 2.62
C ALA A 100 7.90 -2.64 3.73
N VAL A 101 6.72 -3.09 4.13
CA VAL A 101 6.04 -2.54 5.31
C VAL A 101 6.84 -2.79 6.59
N GLY A 102 7.60 -3.89 6.70
CA GLY A 102 8.52 -4.12 7.82
C GLY A 102 9.65 -3.08 7.93
N LEU A 103 10.03 -2.42 6.81
CA LEU A 103 11.01 -1.34 6.83
C LEU A 103 10.45 -0.04 7.44
N VAL A 104 9.14 0.18 7.39
CA VAL A 104 8.48 1.41 7.86
C VAL A 104 7.69 1.21 9.15
N LEU A 105 7.33 -0.04 9.46
CA LEU A 105 6.70 -0.52 10.69
C LEU A 105 7.49 -1.75 11.19
N PRO A 106 8.63 -1.57 11.86
CA PRO A 106 9.55 -2.66 12.21
C PRO A 106 8.94 -3.76 13.07
N GLU A 107 7.95 -3.43 13.89
CA GLU A 107 7.20 -4.37 14.73
C GLU A 107 6.44 -5.43 13.92
N LEU A 108 6.27 -5.20 12.62
CA LEU A 108 5.57 -6.09 11.71
C LEU A 108 6.52 -6.82 10.74
N ASP A 109 7.83 -6.72 10.94
CA ASP A 109 8.80 -7.41 10.08
C ASP A 109 8.63 -8.92 10.14
N GLY A 110 8.71 -9.58 8.97
CA GLY A 110 8.56 -11.02 8.82
C GLY A 110 7.14 -11.59 9.09
N ARG A 111 6.17 -10.74 9.41
CA ARG A 111 4.79 -11.19 9.75
C ARG A 111 3.82 -11.13 8.56
N ARG A 112 4.28 -10.70 7.40
CA ARG A 112 3.44 -10.55 6.21
C ARG A 112 4.15 -10.98 4.95
N ASP A 113 3.38 -11.58 4.07
CA ASP A 113 3.79 -11.97 2.72
C ASP A 113 2.67 -11.62 1.74
N GLY A 114 2.96 -11.69 0.46
CA GLY A 114 1.97 -11.41 -0.56
C GLY A 114 2.51 -11.45 -1.98
N PHE A 115 1.59 -11.31 -2.91
CA PHE A 115 1.90 -11.25 -4.33
C PHE A 115 1.01 -10.23 -5.04
N SER A 116 1.35 -9.93 -6.27
CA SER A 116 0.58 -9.03 -7.15
C SER A 116 -0.10 -9.84 -8.26
N VAL A 117 -1.31 -9.45 -8.60
CA VAL A 117 -1.97 -9.87 -9.85
C VAL A 117 -2.15 -8.63 -10.71
N ARG A 118 -1.38 -8.54 -11.80
CA ARG A 118 -1.60 -7.48 -12.79
C ARG A 118 -2.85 -7.80 -13.60
N VAL A 119 -3.69 -6.79 -13.78
CA VAL A 119 -4.98 -6.90 -14.48
C VAL A 119 -5.05 -5.94 -15.67
N PRO A 120 -5.90 -6.20 -16.70
CA PRO A 120 -6.08 -5.30 -17.84
C PRO A 120 -6.82 -4.00 -17.45
N THR A 121 -6.23 -3.22 -16.56
CA THR A 121 -6.72 -1.93 -16.07
C THR A 121 -5.58 -0.93 -16.15
N ILE A 122 -5.84 0.26 -16.68
CA ILE A 122 -4.81 1.27 -16.97
C ILE A 122 -4.27 1.91 -15.70
N ASN A 123 -5.15 2.25 -14.76
CA ASN A 123 -4.79 2.92 -13.51
C ASN A 123 -5.76 2.53 -12.40
N VAL A 124 -5.40 2.79 -11.18
CA VAL A 124 -6.05 2.41 -9.92
C VAL A 124 -5.94 0.91 -9.63
N SER A 125 -5.46 0.63 -8.46
CA SER A 125 -5.18 -0.70 -7.94
C SER A 125 -5.90 -0.92 -6.61
N LEU A 126 -6.00 -2.18 -6.19
CA LEU A 126 -6.66 -2.58 -4.95
C LEU A 126 -5.73 -3.46 -4.12
N VAL A 127 -5.49 -3.09 -2.86
CA VAL A 127 -4.92 -3.97 -1.85
C VAL A 127 -6.05 -4.78 -1.21
N ASP A 128 -5.89 -6.09 -1.20
CA ASP A 128 -6.70 -7.07 -0.47
C ASP A 128 -5.83 -7.69 0.62
N LEU A 129 -6.07 -7.33 1.88
CA LEU A 129 -5.33 -7.80 3.03
C LEU A 129 -6.23 -8.70 3.90
N THR A 130 -5.74 -9.92 4.17
CA THR A 130 -6.33 -10.81 5.18
C THR A 130 -5.31 -11.01 6.30
N PHE A 131 -5.72 -10.78 7.55
CA PHE A 131 -4.83 -10.90 8.70
C PHE A 131 -5.51 -11.55 9.91
N GLU A 132 -4.69 -12.10 10.80
CA GLU A 132 -5.11 -12.57 12.11
C GLU A 132 -5.00 -11.42 13.12
N ALA A 133 -6.12 -11.09 13.78
CA ALA A 133 -6.17 -10.11 14.84
C ALA A 133 -5.65 -10.70 16.16
N ALA A 134 -4.91 -9.92 16.94
CA ALA A 134 -4.39 -10.33 18.25
C ALA A 134 -5.51 -10.59 19.26
N ARG A 135 -6.64 -9.93 19.12
CA ARG A 135 -7.83 -10.06 19.96
C ARG A 135 -9.10 -10.20 19.13
N GLN A 136 -10.20 -10.53 19.78
CA GLN A 136 -11.53 -10.51 19.16
C GLN A 136 -11.88 -9.09 18.68
N THR A 137 -12.47 -9.01 17.52
CA THR A 137 -12.94 -7.77 16.89
C THR A 137 -14.21 -8.01 16.07
N THR A 138 -14.82 -6.93 15.59
CA THR A 138 -16.02 -6.94 14.75
C THR A 138 -15.81 -6.08 13.50
N VAL A 139 -16.70 -6.24 12.50
CA VAL A 139 -16.69 -5.38 11.31
C VAL A 139 -16.83 -3.91 11.68
N ASP A 140 -17.74 -3.60 12.59
CA ASP A 140 -18.01 -2.23 13.02
C ASP A 140 -16.79 -1.61 13.71
N GLU A 141 -16.11 -2.37 14.58
CA GLU A 141 -14.90 -1.89 15.25
C GLU A 141 -13.77 -1.64 14.24
N VAL A 142 -13.54 -2.56 13.29
CA VAL A 142 -12.52 -2.39 12.23
C VAL A 142 -12.83 -1.13 11.40
N ASN A 143 -14.07 -0.96 10.98
CA ASN A 143 -14.51 0.21 10.22
C ASN A 143 -14.36 1.51 11.02
N GLN A 144 -14.67 1.49 12.32
CA GLN A 144 -14.52 2.65 13.20
C GLN A 144 -13.04 3.05 13.35
N VAL A 145 -12.14 2.10 13.59
CA VAL A 145 -10.69 2.34 13.67
C VAL A 145 -10.18 3.02 12.41
N MET A 146 -10.61 2.55 11.24
CA MET A 146 -10.16 3.12 9.96
C MET A 146 -10.75 4.51 9.71
N ARG A 147 -12.00 4.75 10.10
CA ARG A 147 -12.62 6.08 9.99
C ARG A 147 -11.92 7.09 10.91
N GLU A 148 -11.66 6.72 12.15
CA GLU A 148 -10.96 7.59 13.11
C GLU A 148 -9.55 7.95 12.62
N ALA A 149 -8.83 7.01 12.02
CA ALA A 149 -7.51 7.26 11.46
C ALA A 149 -7.57 8.20 10.23
N ALA A 150 -8.54 7.99 9.33
CA ALA A 150 -8.74 8.84 8.15
C ALA A 150 -9.14 10.28 8.49
N ASP A 151 -9.99 10.46 9.49
CA ASP A 151 -10.42 11.78 9.95
C ASP A 151 -9.37 12.47 10.84
N GLY A 152 -8.46 11.68 11.42
CA GLY A 152 -7.47 12.10 12.42
C GLY A 152 -6.03 12.14 11.91
N GLU A 153 -5.19 11.25 12.44
CA GLU A 153 -3.73 11.27 12.24
C GLU A 153 -3.28 11.03 10.80
N LEU A 154 -4.07 10.30 10.02
CA LEU A 154 -3.77 9.98 8.62
C LEU A 154 -4.60 10.82 7.64
N LYS A 155 -5.18 11.93 8.08
CA LYS A 155 -5.97 12.80 7.22
C LYS A 155 -5.17 13.28 6.01
N GLY A 156 -5.76 13.08 4.82
CA GLY A 156 -5.11 13.39 3.53
C GLY A 156 -4.13 12.31 3.04
N ILE A 157 -3.87 11.28 3.85
CA ILE A 157 -3.05 10.10 3.50
C ILE A 157 -3.93 8.87 3.33
N LEU A 158 -4.81 8.65 4.31
CA LEU A 158 -5.83 7.62 4.28
C LEU A 158 -7.20 8.27 4.12
N ASP A 159 -7.95 7.82 3.12
CA ASP A 159 -9.35 8.17 2.92
C ASP A 159 -10.27 7.01 3.30
N TYR A 160 -11.55 7.30 3.50
CA TYR A 160 -12.57 6.33 3.87
C TYR A 160 -13.73 6.36 2.87
N ASN A 161 -14.00 5.22 2.22
CA ASN A 161 -15.11 5.06 1.28
C ASN A 161 -16.25 4.23 1.89
N ASP A 162 -17.46 4.77 1.83
CA ASP A 162 -18.72 4.12 2.23
C ASP A 162 -19.70 4.01 1.05
N LYS A 163 -19.28 4.31 -0.17
CA LYS A 163 -20.09 4.30 -1.38
C LYS A 163 -19.75 3.08 -2.24
N PRO A 164 -20.69 2.59 -3.06
CA PRO A 164 -20.48 1.48 -3.97
C PRO A 164 -19.67 1.90 -5.22
N LEU A 165 -18.40 2.25 -5.01
CA LEU A 165 -17.48 2.73 -6.05
C LEU A 165 -16.61 1.59 -6.60
N VAL A 166 -16.05 1.82 -7.79
CA VAL A 166 -15.12 0.92 -8.47
C VAL A 166 -13.84 1.65 -8.86
N SER A 167 -12.84 0.95 -9.39
CA SER A 167 -11.51 1.48 -9.63
C SER A 167 -11.48 2.85 -10.33
N ILE A 168 -12.27 3.05 -11.38
CA ILE A 168 -12.23 4.31 -12.15
C ILE A 168 -12.65 5.54 -11.33
N ASP A 169 -13.48 5.35 -10.30
CA ASP A 169 -13.96 6.43 -9.44
C ASP A 169 -12.85 7.00 -8.54
N PHE A 170 -11.78 6.23 -8.34
CA PHE A 170 -10.61 6.64 -7.55
C PHE A 170 -9.47 7.21 -8.41
N ASN A 171 -9.68 7.33 -9.72
CA ASN A 171 -8.69 7.92 -10.62
C ASN A 171 -8.45 9.39 -10.23
N HIS A 172 -7.17 9.77 -10.12
CA HIS A 172 -6.70 11.05 -9.60
C HIS A 172 -7.05 11.32 -8.11
N SER A 173 -7.35 10.29 -7.33
CA SER A 173 -7.38 10.43 -5.88
C SER A 173 -5.96 10.73 -5.36
N PRO A 174 -5.75 11.82 -4.59
CA PRO A 174 -4.45 12.16 -4.04
C PRO A 174 -4.09 11.32 -2.81
N ALA A 175 -5.04 10.56 -2.24
CA ALA A 175 -4.79 9.73 -1.08
C ALA A 175 -3.85 8.55 -1.41
N SER A 176 -3.02 8.18 -0.46
CA SER A 176 -2.19 6.97 -0.57
C SER A 176 -3.01 5.69 -0.52
N SER A 177 -4.12 5.73 0.20
CA SER A 177 -4.94 4.57 0.53
C SER A 177 -6.37 5.04 0.76
N THR A 178 -7.35 4.45 0.09
CA THR A 178 -8.78 4.72 0.32
C THR A 178 -9.44 3.44 0.81
N TYR A 179 -9.65 3.35 2.12
CA TYR A 179 -10.26 2.19 2.77
C TYR A 179 -11.70 2.01 2.33
N ASP A 180 -12.07 0.79 1.93
CA ASP A 180 -13.45 0.46 1.51
C ASP A 180 -14.17 -0.32 2.62
N CYS A 181 -15.01 0.36 3.37
CA CYS A 181 -15.68 -0.23 4.53
C CYS A 181 -16.69 -1.33 4.17
N ALA A 182 -17.27 -1.29 2.96
CA ALA A 182 -18.22 -2.28 2.50
C ALA A 182 -17.58 -3.65 2.22
N MET A 183 -16.25 -3.68 2.02
CA MET A 183 -15.49 -4.89 1.77
C MET A 183 -14.91 -5.54 3.03
N THR A 184 -15.10 -4.95 4.20
CA THR A 184 -14.62 -5.51 5.48
C THR A 184 -15.35 -6.80 5.82
N ARG A 185 -14.57 -7.82 6.21
CA ARG A 185 -15.10 -9.10 6.72
C ARG A 185 -14.35 -9.51 7.98
N VAL A 186 -15.08 -10.05 8.93
CA VAL A 186 -14.52 -10.67 10.15
C VAL A 186 -15.12 -12.06 10.30
N VAL A 187 -14.27 -13.06 10.34
CA VAL A 187 -14.65 -14.47 10.51
C VAL A 187 -14.10 -14.96 11.84
N SER A 188 -14.96 -15.63 12.61
CA SER A 188 -14.61 -16.16 13.94
C SER A 188 -14.00 -15.12 14.90
N GLY A 189 -14.30 -13.83 14.67
CA GLY A 189 -13.87 -12.71 15.47
C GLY A 189 -12.39 -12.36 15.38
N LYS A 190 -11.57 -13.12 14.66
CA LYS A 190 -10.11 -12.90 14.57
C LYS A 190 -9.55 -12.86 13.15
N THR A 191 -10.16 -13.56 12.20
CA THR A 191 -9.72 -13.48 10.80
C THR A 191 -10.39 -12.28 10.16
N VAL A 192 -9.59 -11.27 9.87
CA VAL A 192 -10.06 -9.99 9.35
C VAL A 192 -9.60 -9.83 7.90
N LYS A 193 -10.53 -9.46 7.02
CA LYS A 193 -10.26 -9.08 5.63
C LYS A 193 -10.65 -7.63 5.41
N VAL A 194 -9.73 -6.85 4.83
CA VAL A 194 -9.93 -5.44 4.49
C VAL A 194 -9.42 -5.17 3.09
N CYS A 195 -10.02 -4.20 2.42
CA CYS A 195 -9.60 -3.76 1.10
C CYS A 195 -9.37 -2.24 1.08
N SER A 196 -8.40 -1.80 0.28
CA SER A 196 -8.12 -0.39 0.09
C SER A 196 -7.72 -0.09 -1.35
N TRP A 197 -8.36 0.92 -1.95
CA TRP A 197 -8.08 1.44 -3.28
C TRP A 197 -6.92 2.43 -3.26
N TYR A 198 -6.18 2.50 -4.35
CA TYR A 198 -5.15 3.52 -4.52
C TYR A 198 -4.90 3.84 -5.99
N ASP A 199 -4.79 5.11 -6.29
CA ASP A 199 -4.25 5.54 -7.58
C ASP A 199 -2.73 5.34 -7.54
N ASN A 200 -2.26 4.29 -8.20
CA ASN A 200 -0.86 3.88 -8.17
C ASN A 200 0.08 4.85 -8.89
N GLU A 201 -0.44 5.82 -9.62
CA GLU A 201 0.31 6.88 -10.30
C GLU A 201 0.15 8.22 -9.56
N TRP A 202 -1.06 8.77 -9.51
CA TRP A 202 -1.31 10.09 -8.98
C TRP A 202 -1.14 10.17 -7.46
N GLY A 203 -1.74 9.25 -6.72
CA GLY A 203 -1.61 9.22 -5.26
C GLY A 203 -0.15 9.06 -4.83
N PHE A 204 0.60 8.18 -5.50
CA PHE A 204 2.03 8.01 -5.25
C PHE A 204 2.84 9.27 -5.60
N SER A 205 2.53 9.95 -6.70
CA SER A 205 3.20 11.19 -7.11
C SER A 205 2.98 12.32 -6.10
N ASN A 206 1.78 12.44 -5.52
CA ASN A 206 1.53 13.38 -4.42
C ASN A 206 2.41 13.09 -3.21
N ARG A 207 2.58 11.82 -2.85
CA ARG A 207 3.49 11.43 -1.74
C ARG A 207 4.95 11.77 -2.01
N MET A 208 5.38 11.73 -3.26
CA MET A 208 6.73 12.18 -3.62
C MET A 208 6.95 13.65 -3.24
N LEU A 209 5.95 14.52 -3.48
CA LEU A 209 6.03 15.93 -3.13
C LEU A 209 6.05 16.14 -1.60
N ASP A 210 5.18 15.46 -0.88
CA ASP A 210 5.13 15.56 0.58
C ASP A 210 6.43 15.06 1.23
N THR A 211 6.97 13.95 0.73
CA THR A 211 8.26 13.39 1.20
C THR A 211 9.42 14.35 0.87
N CYS A 212 9.37 15.03 -0.29
CA CYS A 212 10.34 16.05 -0.65
C CYS A 212 10.34 17.21 0.35
N ILE A 213 9.17 17.72 0.68
CA ILE A 213 9.01 18.80 1.66
C ILE A 213 9.51 18.35 3.04
N ALA A 214 9.14 17.14 3.46
CA ALA A 214 9.59 16.58 4.74
C ALA A 214 11.12 16.43 4.80
N LEU A 215 11.75 15.91 3.74
CA LEU A 215 13.19 15.76 3.65
C LEU A 215 13.94 17.10 3.69
N MET A 216 13.40 18.13 3.09
CA MET A 216 13.99 19.48 3.11
C MET A 216 13.85 20.18 4.46
N ASN A 217 12.84 19.81 5.25
CA ASN A 217 12.59 20.36 6.58
C ASN A 217 13.12 19.47 7.72
N ALA A 218 13.75 18.34 7.39
CA ALA A 218 14.32 17.44 8.39
C ALA A 218 15.46 18.11 9.17
N SER A 219 15.47 17.95 10.48
CA SER A 219 16.45 18.53 11.43
C SER A 219 17.54 17.54 11.83
#